data_18c25812212fffbda0c0bf8b6ecb8cf1
#
_entry.id   18c25812212fffbda0c0bf8b6ecb8cf1
#
_cell.length_a   1.000
_cell.length_b   1.000
_cell.length_c   1.000
_cell.angle_alpha   90.00
_cell.angle_beta   90.00
_cell.angle_gamma   90.00
#
_symmetry.space_group_name_H-M   'P 1'
#
loop_
_entity.id
_entity.type
_entity.pdbx_description
1 polymer ?
#
loop_
_entity_poly.entity_id
_entity_poly.type
_entity_poly.pdbx_seq_one_letter_code
_entity_poly.pdbx_strand_id
1 'polypeptide(L)'
;MIPSATYRIQFRNGMTFDRAAALAPYLKDLGISHLYASPIFTATSGSTHGYDITDPNEIDPAIGGREGFDRMVKALRNAQIGLILDIVPNHMATSLENRWWRDVIEQGKNSAWAHYFDIDWTRPVTLPFLGDTFEIGRASCRERV
;
A
#
# COMPACT_ATOMS: atom_id res chain seq x y z
N MET A 1 6.44 3.91 23.97
CA MET A 1 5.12 4.00 24.64
C MET A 1 4.32 2.78 24.22
N ILE A 2 3.69 2.06 25.15
CA ILE A 2 2.84 0.90 24.84
C ILE A 2 1.46 1.41 24.43
N PRO A 3 0.87 0.94 23.30
CA PRO A 3 -0.47 1.31 22.89
C PRO A 3 -1.51 0.88 23.93
N SER A 4 -2.32 1.82 24.43
CA SER A 4 -3.45 1.54 25.32
C SER A 4 -4.80 1.63 24.61
N ALA A 5 -4.92 2.52 23.61
CA ALA A 5 -6.07 2.66 22.73
C ALA A 5 -5.60 3.11 21.35
N THR A 6 -6.11 2.48 20.31
CA THR A 6 -5.74 2.80 18.92
C THR A 6 -6.96 3.25 18.13
N TYR A 7 -6.74 4.17 17.20
CA TYR A 7 -7.74 4.57 16.22
C TYR A 7 -7.21 4.34 14.83
N ARG A 8 -7.87 3.49 14.04
CA ARG A 8 -7.44 3.18 12.68
C ARG A 8 -7.99 4.21 11.69
N ILE A 9 -7.09 4.78 10.89
CA ILE A 9 -7.45 5.61 9.73
C ILE A 9 -7.11 4.86 8.45
N GLN A 10 -8.10 4.71 7.57
CA GLN A 10 -7.93 4.31 6.19
C GLN A 10 -7.62 5.55 5.36
N PHE A 11 -6.37 5.69 4.89
CA PHE A 11 -6.00 6.69 3.90
C PHE A 11 -6.55 6.27 2.54
N ARG A 12 -6.92 7.19 1.71
CA ARG A 12 -7.55 7.08 0.39
C ARG A 12 -8.96 7.67 0.40
N ASN A 13 -9.64 7.72 -0.74
CA ASN A 13 -11.00 8.27 -0.85
C ASN A 13 -11.14 9.66 -0.21
N GLY A 14 -10.15 10.53 -0.43
CA GLY A 14 -10.12 11.87 0.14
C GLY A 14 -9.55 11.98 1.57
N MET A 15 -9.28 10.88 2.27
CA MET A 15 -8.55 10.92 3.54
C MET A 15 -7.04 10.98 3.24
N THR A 16 -6.42 12.11 3.61
CA THR A 16 -5.00 12.39 3.43
C THR A 16 -4.29 12.55 4.77
N PHE A 17 -2.96 12.63 4.74
CA PHE A 17 -2.17 12.92 5.94
C PHE A 17 -2.54 14.27 6.57
N ASP A 18 -2.83 15.30 5.77
CA ASP A 18 -3.23 16.59 6.31
C ASP A 18 -4.60 16.54 7.01
N ARG A 19 -5.53 15.76 6.47
CA ARG A 19 -6.81 15.52 7.17
C ARG A 19 -6.62 14.75 8.47
N ALA A 20 -5.74 13.75 8.48
CA ALA A 20 -5.40 13.01 9.70
C ALA A 20 -4.70 13.92 10.73
N ALA A 21 -3.80 14.80 10.28
CA ALA A 21 -3.18 15.81 11.14
C ALA A 21 -4.21 16.72 11.83
N ALA A 22 -5.25 17.14 11.10
CA ALA A 22 -6.33 17.96 11.63
C ALA A 22 -7.19 17.23 12.68
N LEU A 23 -7.22 15.89 12.65
CA LEU A 23 -7.94 15.09 13.65
C LEU A 23 -7.14 14.86 14.93
N ALA A 24 -5.86 15.19 15.00
CA ALA A 24 -5.01 14.90 16.15
C ALA A 24 -5.57 15.47 17.49
N PRO A 25 -6.11 16.70 17.58
CA PRO A 25 -6.72 17.20 18.80
C PRO A 25 -7.94 16.37 19.24
N TYR A 26 -8.82 16.04 18.29
CA TYR A 26 -9.99 15.20 18.57
C TYR A 26 -9.59 13.81 19.08
N LEU A 27 -8.60 13.17 18.45
CA LEU A 27 -8.11 11.86 18.87
C LEU A 27 -7.51 11.91 20.29
N LYS A 28 -6.84 13.00 20.64
CA LYS A 28 -6.33 13.22 21.99
C LYS A 28 -7.47 13.32 23.00
N ASP A 29 -8.50 14.12 22.70
CA ASP A 29 -9.66 14.30 23.58
C ASP A 29 -10.44 13.00 23.75
N LEU A 30 -10.45 12.16 22.72
CA LEU A 30 -11.03 10.81 22.75
C LEU A 30 -10.20 9.81 23.59
N GLY A 31 -9.00 10.18 24.03
CA GLY A 31 -8.11 9.31 24.82
C GLY A 31 -7.31 8.30 23.98
N ILE A 32 -7.18 8.54 22.69
CA ILE A 32 -6.40 7.66 21.79
C ILE A 32 -4.91 7.84 22.07
N SER A 33 -4.21 6.73 22.31
CA SER A 33 -2.76 6.72 22.54
C SER A 33 -1.96 6.61 21.23
N HIS A 34 -2.51 5.93 20.21
CA HIS A 34 -1.83 5.72 18.93
C HIS A 34 -2.80 5.78 17.76
N LEU A 35 -2.38 6.49 16.71
CA LEU A 35 -2.99 6.37 15.39
C LEU A 35 -2.49 5.09 14.71
N TYR A 36 -3.40 4.25 14.22
CA TYR A 36 -3.08 3.10 13.38
C TYR A 36 -3.35 3.49 11.91
N ALA A 37 -2.29 3.73 11.17
CA ALA A 37 -2.34 4.15 9.78
C ALA A 37 -2.45 2.93 8.85
N SER A 38 -3.42 2.93 7.91
CA SER A 38 -3.42 2.00 6.77
C SER A 38 -2.15 2.18 5.92
N PRO A 39 -1.84 1.26 4.98
CA PRO A 39 -0.60 1.35 4.21
C PRO A 39 -0.38 2.72 3.57
N ILE A 40 0.85 3.24 3.74
CA ILE A 40 1.21 4.63 3.37
C ILE A 40 2.06 4.71 2.11
N PHE A 41 2.56 3.58 1.60
CA PHE A 41 3.42 3.57 0.42
C PHE A 41 2.62 3.67 -0.87
N THR A 42 3.31 4.03 -1.96
CA THR A 42 2.72 4.18 -3.28
C THR A 42 2.05 2.89 -3.72
N ALA A 43 0.77 2.99 -4.04
CA ALA A 43 -0.09 1.88 -4.45
C ALA A 43 -0.65 2.11 -5.86
N THR A 44 -1.32 1.11 -6.42
CA THR A 44 -1.95 1.18 -7.74
C THR A 44 -2.87 2.40 -7.83
N SER A 45 -2.85 3.07 -8.98
CA SER A 45 -3.72 4.22 -9.27
C SER A 45 -5.19 3.86 -9.00
N GLY A 46 -5.87 4.70 -8.23
CA GLY A 46 -7.26 4.46 -7.84
C GLY A 46 -7.46 3.44 -6.71
N SER A 47 -6.39 2.91 -6.12
CA SER A 47 -6.48 2.04 -4.93
C SER A 47 -7.29 2.71 -3.82
N THR A 48 -8.25 1.99 -3.26
CA THR A 48 -9.09 2.45 -2.15
C THR A 48 -8.58 2.01 -0.78
N HIS A 49 -7.55 1.17 -0.74
CA HIS A 49 -7.06 0.52 0.48
C HIS A 49 -5.53 0.62 0.69
N GLY A 50 -4.72 0.70 -0.39
CA GLY A 50 -3.26 0.85 -0.32
C GLY A 50 -2.47 -0.44 -0.05
N TYR A 51 -3.10 -1.63 -0.09
CA TYR A 51 -2.41 -2.91 0.08
C TYR A 51 -1.77 -3.43 -1.20
N ASP A 52 -2.12 -2.86 -2.33
CA ASP A 52 -1.63 -3.15 -3.68
C ASP A 52 -0.45 -2.21 -4.03
N ILE A 53 0.64 -2.36 -3.29
CA ILE A 53 1.82 -1.49 -3.35
C ILE A 53 2.53 -1.65 -4.70
N THR A 54 2.84 -0.52 -5.33
CA THR A 54 3.63 -0.44 -6.58
C THR A 54 5.05 0.06 -6.35
N ASP A 55 5.29 0.86 -5.30
CA ASP A 55 6.63 1.26 -4.88
C ASP A 55 6.73 1.31 -3.35
N PRO A 56 7.48 0.39 -2.71
CA PRO A 56 7.64 0.34 -1.27
C PRO A 56 8.65 1.37 -0.71
N ASN A 57 9.35 2.10 -1.58
CA ASN A 57 10.35 3.09 -1.19
C ASN A 57 9.80 4.51 -1.18
N GLU A 58 8.58 4.72 -1.67
CA GLU A 58 7.97 6.03 -1.78
C GLU A 58 6.71 6.13 -0.92
N ILE A 59 6.59 7.20 -0.13
CA ILE A 59 5.33 7.54 0.55
C ILE A 59 4.38 8.11 -0.52
N ASP A 60 3.18 7.54 -0.60
CA ASP A 60 2.24 7.78 -1.68
C ASP A 60 1.86 9.26 -1.84
N PRO A 61 2.18 9.86 -3.00
CA PRO A 61 1.79 11.24 -3.31
C PRO A 61 0.27 11.46 -3.28
N ALA A 62 -0.53 10.44 -3.62
CA ALA A 62 -1.99 10.54 -3.65
C ALA A 62 -2.63 10.82 -2.28
N ILE A 63 -1.93 10.49 -1.19
CA ILE A 63 -2.40 10.76 0.18
C ILE A 63 -1.61 11.85 0.88
N GLY A 64 -0.74 12.58 0.15
CA GLY A 64 0.00 13.74 0.65
C GLY A 64 1.52 13.61 0.63
N GLY A 65 2.07 12.46 0.20
CA GLY A 65 3.50 12.22 0.06
C GLY A 65 4.30 12.43 1.35
N ARG A 66 5.62 12.50 1.21
CA ARG A 66 6.53 12.66 2.35
C ARG A 66 6.26 13.91 3.18
N GLU A 67 5.99 15.03 2.54
CA GLU A 67 5.75 16.28 3.26
C GLU A 67 4.45 16.24 4.08
N GLY A 68 3.37 15.68 3.52
CA GLY A 68 2.12 15.48 4.25
C GLY A 68 2.29 14.54 5.43
N PHE A 69 3.04 13.45 5.24
CA PHE A 69 3.39 12.52 6.31
C PHE A 69 4.15 13.22 7.45
N ASP A 70 5.17 14.03 7.14
CA ASP A 70 5.96 14.74 8.14
C ASP A 70 5.09 15.75 8.91
N ARG A 71 4.14 16.45 8.25
CA ARG A 71 3.16 17.33 8.93
C ARG A 71 2.25 16.53 9.87
N MET A 72 1.73 15.40 9.44
CA MET A 72 0.91 14.52 10.28
C MET A 72 1.68 14.05 11.51
N VAL A 73 2.90 13.54 11.33
CA VAL A 73 3.75 13.08 12.44
C VAL A 73 4.01 14.21 13.44
N LYS A 74 4.25 15.43 12.98
CA LYS A 74 4.40 16.60 13.84
C LYS A 74 3.14 16.89 14.65
N ALA A 75 1.97 16.83 14.01
CA ALA A 75 0.69 17.04 14.71
C ALA A 75 0.42 15.96 15.76
N LEU A 76 0.66 14.70 15.44
CA LEU A 76 0.51 13.58 16.38
C LEU A 76 1.46 13.73 17.59
N ARG A 77 2.74 14.09 17.35
CA ARG A 77 3.71 14.34 18.42
C ARG A 77 3.25 15.46 19.36
N ASN A 78 2.74 16.55 18.81
CA ASN A 78 2.22 17.67 19.60
C ASN A 78 1.01 17.24 20.47
N ALA A 79 0.20 16.33 19.96
CA ALA A 79 -0.92 15.71 20.67
C ALA A 79 -0.49 14.57 21.61
N GLN A 80 0.77 14.19 21.65
CA GLN A 80 1.31 13.04 22.41
C GLN A 80 0.72 11.69 21.96
N ILE A 81 0.37 11.56 20.67
CA ILE A 81 -0.17 10.35 20.05
C ILE A 81 0.97 9.64 19.29
N GLY A 82 1.15 8.35 19.55
CA GLY A 82 2.06 7.50 18.80
C GLY A 82 1.51 7.13 17.42
N LEU A 83 2.35 6.57 16.57
CA LEU A 83 1.99 6.12 15.23
C LEU A 83 2.33 4.64 15.06
N ILE A 84 1.37 3.86 14.58
CA ILE A 84 1.53 2.48 14.14
C ILE A 84 1.28 2.45 12.64
N LEU A 85 2.21 1.88 11.88
CA LEU A 85 2.08 1.73 10.44
C LEU A 85 1.67 0.30 10.08
N ASP A 86 0.65 0.19 9.24
CA ASP A 86 0.30 -1.05 8.57
C ASP A 86 1.26 -1.26 7.39
N ILE A 87 1.98 -2.36 7.40
CA ILE A 87 2.97 -2.66 6.35
C ILE A 87 2.61 -3.95 5.62
N VAL A 88 2.99 -4.02 4.34
CA VAL A 88 2.71 -5.16 3.46
C VAL A 88 4.04 -5.75 2.97
N PRO A 89 4.69 -6.63 3.77
CA PRO A 89 6.05 -7.09 3.45
C PRO A 89 6.08 -8.30 2.50
N ASN A 90 4.97 -8.98 2.27
CA ASN A 90 4.93 -10.29 1.61
C ASN A 90 4.33 -10.30 0.20
N HIS A 91 3.84 -9.18 -0.29
CA HIS A 91 3.35 -9.07 -1.68
C HIS A 91 3.40 -7.62 -2.17
N MET A 92 3.33 -7.47 -3.49
CA MET A 92 3.20 -6.21 -4.22
C MET A 92 2.07 -6.33 -5.25
N ALA A 93 1.65 -5.19 -5.80
CA ALA A 93 0.73 -5.18 -6.92
C ALA A 93 1.34 -5.85 -8.16
N THR A 94 0.53 -6.61 -8.87
CA THR A 94 0.86 -7.19 -10.17
C THR A 94 0.59 -6.23 -11.33
N SER A 95 0.24 -4.98 -11.02
CA SER A 95 0.08 -3.90 -11.98
C SER A 95 1.42 -3.55 -12.65
N LEU A 96 1.37 -3.15 -13.92
CA LEU A 96 2.54 -2.62 -14.64
C LEU A 96 3.00 -1.25 -14.12
N GLU A 97 2.24 -0.61 -13.24
CA GLU A 97 2.69 0.56 -12.48
C GLU A 97 3.82 0.20 -11.51
N ASN A 98 3.89 -1.07 -11.06
CA ASN A 98 5.02 -1.60 -10.31
C ASN A 98 6.21 -1.80 -11.24
N ARG A 99 7.20 -0.93 -11.17
CA ARG A 99 8.39 -0.94 -12.04
C ARG A 99 9.20 -2.22 -11.92
N TRP A 100 9.28 -2.81 -10.72
CA TRP A 100 10.01 -4.07 -10.50
C TRP A 100 9.30 -5.22 -11.19
N TRP A 101 7.97 -5.30 -11.02
CA TRP A 101 7.17 -6.32 -11.66
C TRP A 101 7.17 -6.18 -13.19
N ARG A 102 7.05 -4.95 -13.70
CA ARG A 102 7.11 -4.68 -15.14
C ARG A 102 8.44 -5.16 -15.74
N ASP A 103 9.57 -4.84 -15.12
CA ASP A 103 10.89 -5.29 -15.58
C ASP A 103 11.00 -6.82 -15.55
N VAL A 104 10.43 -7.48 -14.54
CA VAL A 104 10.37 -8.95 -14.48
C VAL A 104 9.54 -9.54 -15.62
N ILE A 105 8.40 -8.92 -15.96
CA ILE A 105 7.59 -9.36 -17.11
C ILE A 105 8.34 -9.16 -18.43
N GLU A 106 9.09 -8.07 -18.60
CA GLU A 106 9.83 -7.73 -19.81
C GLU A 106 11.11 -8.59 -19.99
N GLN A 107 11.88 -8.79 -18.93
CA GLN A 107 13.21 -9.40 -18.95
C GLN A 107 13.23 -10.85 -18.44
N GLY A 108 12.14 -11.31 -17.84
CA GLY A 108 12.05 -12.65 -17.25
C GLY A 108 13.09 -12.87 -16.16
N LYS A 109 13.69 -14.05 -16.15
CA LYS A 109 14.75 -14.43 -15.18
C LYS A 109 16.00 -13.56 -15.21
N ASN A 110 16.19 -12.77 -16.28
CA ASN A 110 17.34 -11.89 -16.44
C ASN A 110 17.11 -10.51 -15.80
N SER A 111 15.91 -10.22 -15.32
CA SER A 111 15.60 -8.98 -14.59
C SER A 111 16.47 -8.88 -13.34
N ALA A 112 16.98 -7.68 -13.08
CA ALA A 112 17.66 -7.37 -11.81
C ALA A 112 16.74 -7.53 -10.59
N TRP A 113 15.43 -7.51 -10.80
CA TRP A 113 14.41 -7.61 -9.76
C TRP A 113 13.82 -9.02 -9.61
N ALA A 114 14.20 -9.99 -10.47
CA ALA A 114 13.62 -11.33 -10.49
C ALA A 114 13.72 -12.05 -9.14
N HIS A 115 14.77 -11.80 -8.37
CA HIS A 115 15.01 -12.43 -7.07
C HIS A 115 14.15 -11.88 -5.91
N TYR A 116 13.41 -10.79 -6.13
CA TYR A 116 12.46 -10.26 -5.16
C TYR A 116 11.08 -10.93 -5.25
N PHE A 117 10.86 -11.73 -6.32
CA PHE A 117 9.59 -12.41 -6.56
C PHE A 117 9.80 -13.93 -6.49
N ASP A 118 8.88 -14.61 -5.81
CA ASP A 118 8.90 -16.08 -5.71
C ASP A 118 8.32 -16.71 -6.98
N ILE A 119 9.16 -16.85 -8.00
CA ILE A 119 8.78 -17.34 -9.34
C ILE A 119 9.50 -18.66 -9.66
N ASP A 120 8.72 -19.68 -9.98
CA ASP A 120 9.23 -20.91 -10.56
C ASP A 120 9.44 -20.75 -12.08
N TRP A 121 10.67 -20.48 -12.48
CA TRP A 121 11.06 -20.27 -13.88
C TRP A 121 11.07 -21.54 -14.74
N THR A 122 10.77 -22.72 -14.18
CA THR A 122 10.70 -23.99 -14.93
C THR A 122 9.36 -24.18 -15.63
N ARG A 123 8.37 -23.36 -15.35
CA ARG A 123 7.01 -23.41 -15.89
C ARG A 123 6.48 -22.00 -16.17
N PRO A 124 5.39 -21.86 -16.95
CA PRO A 124 4.74 -20.56 -17.16
C PRO A 124 4.33 -19.92 -15.85
N VAL A 125 4.57 -18.61 -15.73
CA VAL A 125 4.15 -17.83 -14.57
C VAL A 125 2.61 -17.77 -14.54
N THR A 126 2.02 -18.13 -13.42
CA THR A 126 0.59 -18.02 -13.17
C THR A 126 0.33 -17.08 -12.01
N LEU A 127 -0.66 -16.22 -12.15
CA LEU A 127 -1.05 -15.28 -11.11
C LEU A 127 -2.33 -15.75 -10.42
N PRO A 128 -2.44 -15.64 -9.09
CA PRO A 128 -3.57 -16.20 -8.32
C PRO A 128 -4.79 -15.25 -8.29
N PHE A 129 -5.10 -14.62 -9.42
CA PHE A 129 -6.27 -13.75 -9.52
C PHE A 129 -6.98 -13.93 -10.86
N LEU A 130 -8.25 -13.59 -10.88
CA LEU A 130 -9.09 -13.53 -12.07
C LEU A 130 -9.47 -12.06 -12.30
N GLY A 131 -9.33 -11.58 -13.55
CA GLY A 131 -9.73 -10.23 -13.94
C GLY A 131 -11.24 -10.02 -13.99
N ASP A 132 -12.00 -11.12 -14.11
CA ASP A 132 -13.46 -11.11 -14.22
C ASP A 132 -14.05 -12.40 -13.64
N THR A 133 -15.38 -12.51 -13.65
CA THR A 133 -16.10 -13.70 -13.20
C THR A 133 -15.64 -14.95 -13.97
N PHE A 134 -15.29 -16.00 -13.24
CA PHE A 134 -14.90 -17.28 -13.84
C PHE A 134 -16.10 -17.96 -14.50
N GLU A 135 -16.07 -18.10 -15.83
CA GLU A 135 -16.99 -18.89 -16.59
C GLU A 135 -16.32 -20.18 -17.09
N ILE A 136 -16.84 -21.33 -16.71
CA ILE A 136 -16.34 -22.62 -17.18
C ILE A 136 -16.43 -22.68 -18.71
N GLY A 137 -15.28 -22.92 -19.36
CA GLY A 137 -15.16 -23.02 -20.82
C GLY A 137 -14.84 -21.71 -21.55
N ARG A 138 -14.81 -20.55 -20.85
CA ARG A 138 -14.39 -19.25 -21.40
C ARG A 138 -13.16 -18.64 -20.73
N ALA A 139 -12.54 -19.34 -19.80
CA ALA A 139 -11.23 -18.97 -19.28
C ALA A 139 -10.19 -19.07 -20.39
N SER A 140 -10.36 -18.29 -21.47
CA SER A 140 -9.30 -18.06 -22.41
C SER A 140 -8.35 -17.10 -21.74
N CYS A 141 -7.08 -17.49 -21.66
CA CYS A 141 -5.94 -16.66 -21.26
C CYS A 141 -5.78 -15.42 -22.18
N ARG A 142 -6.85 -14.64 -22.38
CA ARG A 142 -6.84 -13.46 -23.26
C ARG A 142 -6.63 -12.14 -22.55
N GLU A 143 -6.66 -12.10 -21.24
CA GLU A 143 -6.06 -10.99 -20.53
C GLU A 143 -4.58 -11.28 -20.34
N ARG A 144 -3.88 -11.19 -21.43
CA ARG A 144 -2.45 -10.96 -21.41
C ARG A 144 -2.22 -9.51 -21.01
N VAL A 145 -1.47 -9.39 -19.95
CA VAL A 145 -0.71 -8.22 -19.56
C VAL A 145 -0.31 -7.35 -20.75
#